data_a12eedf4900148b32a04db551f869273
#
_entry.id   a12eedf4900148b32a04db551f869273
#
_cell.length_a   1.000
_cell.length_b   1.000
_cell.length_c   1.000
_cell.angle_alpha   90.00
_cell.angle_beta   90.00
_cell.angle_gamma   90.00
#
_symmetry.space_group_name_H-M   'P 1'
#
loop_
_entity.id
_entity.type
_entity.pdbx_description
1 polymer ?
#
loop_
_entity_poly.entity_id
_entity_poly.type
_entity_poly.pdbx_seq_one_letter_code
_entity_poly.pdbx_strand_id
1 'polypeptide(L)'
;MDKYYILTSSRDEKKYWEERKGRKLKNDYELDLYIEHRGENYWVISEAKTGLKVCEGCTRKATIEMLNELFEQYNAEFFNEQIKKFIKKFGLSPLYSKEVLYPILNKEDE
;
A
#
# COMPACT_ATOMS: atom_id res chain seq x y z
N MET A 1 -15.92 2.11 -2.40
CA MET A 1 -14.49 1.76 -2.38
C MET A 1 -13.70 2.85 -1.69
N ASP A 2 -12.60 2.49 -1.09
CA ASP A 2 -11.78 3.42 -0.32
C ASP A 2 -10.63 3.95 -1.14
N LYS A 3 -10.27 5.19 -0.88
CA LYS A 3 -9.14 5.84 -1.53
C LYS A 3 -7.84 5.44 -0.84
N TYR A 4 -6.81 5.18 -1.64
CA TYR A 4 -5.45 4.98 -1.18
C TYR A 4 -4.47 5.45 -2.26
N TYR A 5 -3.18 5.45 -1.95
CA TYR A 5 -2.17 5.90 -2.90
C TYR A 5 -1.17 4.80 -3.17
N ILE A 6 -0.72 4.74 -4.43
CA ILE A 6 0.38 3.85 -4.81
C ILE A 6 1.59 4.69 -5.16
N LEU A 7 2.77 4.11 -4.94
CA LEU A 7 4.02 4.72 -5.33
C LEU A 7 4.40 4.22 -6.72
N THR A 8 4.51 5.13 -7.66
CA THR A 8 4.81 4.78 -9.05
C THR A 8 5.94 5.67 -9.57
N SER A 9 6.37 5.43 -10.80
CA SER A 9 7.48 6.16 -11.41
C SER A 9 7.05 6.80 -12.71
N SER A 10 7.48 8.05 -12.93
CA SER A 10 7.32 8.72 -14.20
C SER A 10 8.35 8.19 -15.21
N ARG A 11 8.25 8.65 -16.47
CA ARG A 11 9.23 8.30 -17.50
C ARG A 11 10.64 8.75 -17.14
N ASP A 12 10.77 9.81 -16.34
CA ASP A 12 12.05 10.33 -15.87
C ASP A 12 12.55 9.60 -14.62
N GLU A 13 11.94 8.47 -14.29
CA GLU A 13 12.27 7.65 -13.11
C GLU A 13 12.04 8.36 -11.77
N LYS A 14 11.31 9.47 -11.77
CA LYS A 14 10.94 10.15 -10.55
C LYS A 14 9.74 9.45 -9.90
N LYS A 15 9.84 9.19 -8.61
CA LYS A 15 8.75 8.58 -7.85
C LYS A 15 7.67 9.61 -7.55
N TYR A 16 6.42 9.19 -7.66
CA TYR A 16 5.28 10.03 -7.28
C TYR A 16 4.14 9.16 -6.75
N TRP A 17 3.23 9.79 -6.02
CA TRP A 17 2.08 9.10 -5.45
C TRP A 17 0.88 9.27 -6.36
N GLU A 18 0.25 8.16 -6.71
CA GLU A 18 -0.95 8.16 -7.55
C GLU A 18 -2.15 7.71 -6.72
N GLU A 19 -3.23 8.48 -6.78
CA GLU A 19 -4.47 8.13 -6.08
C GLU A 19 -5.15 6.96 -6.78
N ARG A 20 -5.58 5.98 -5.97
CA ARG A 20 -6.31 4.82 -6.45
C ARG A 20 -7.52 4.56 -5.55
N LYS A 21 -8.45 3.74 -6.03
CA LYS A 21 -9.59 3.29 -5.23
C LYS A 21 -9.64 1.77 -5.25
N GLY A 22 -9.75 1.18 -4.08
CA GLY A 22 -9.83 -0.25 -3.93
C GLY A 22 -10.59 -0.62 -2.68
N ARG A 23 -10.73 -1.92 -2.44
CA ARG A 23 -11.37 -2.42 -1.23
C ARG A 23 -10.32 -2.77 -0.20
N LYS A 24 -10.51 -2.27 1.01
CA LYS A 24 -9.63 -2.61 2.12
C LYS A 24 -9.82 -4.09 2.46
N LEU A 25 -8.70 -4.80 2.63
CA LEU A 25 -8.69 -6.20 3.00
C LEU A 25 -8.33 -6.34 4.47
N LYS A 26 -9.20 -6.97 5.24
CA LYS A 26 -8.88 -7.36 6.61
C LYS A 26 -7.92 -8.54 6.55
N ASN A 27 -6.95 -8.56 7.44
CA ASN A 27 -5.98 -9.65 7.49
C ASN A 27 -5.47 -9.82 8.92
N ASP A 28 -4.97 -11.02 9.21
CA ASP A 28 -4.51 -11.37 10.56
C ASP A 28 -3.24 -10.64 10.98
N TYR A 29 -2.51 -10.07 10.02
CA TYR A 29 -1.29 -9.33 10.29
C TYR A 29 -1.53 -7.84 10.53
N GLU A 30 -2.78 -7.39 10.45
CA GLU A 30 -3.19 -6.00 10.64
C GLU A 30 -2.46 -5.02 9.71
N LEU A 31 -2.13 -5.49 8.51
CA LEU A 31 -1.54 -4.65 7.48
C LEU A 31 -2.63 -3.84 6.76
N ASP A 32 -2.27 -2.65 6.31
CA ASP A 32 -3.18 -1.80 5.53
C ASP A 32 -3.13 -2.20 4.07
N LEU A 33 -3.89 -3.23 3.72
CA LEU A 33 -3.92 -3.78 2.37
C LEU A 33 -5.19 -3.38 1.64
N TYR A 34 -5.05 -3.10 0.35
CA TYR A 34 -6.17 -2.80 -0.54
C TYR A 34 -6.07 -3.68 -1.77
N ILE A 35 -7.22 -4.21 -2.20
CA ILE A 35 -7.31 -4.96 -3.44
C ILE A 35 -8.05 -4.14 -4.49
N GLU A 36 -7.53 -4.13 -5.70
CA GLU A 36 -8.06 -3.32 -6.78
C GLU A 36 -8.11 -4.12 -8.08
N HIS A 37 -9.22 -3.98 -8.81
CA HIS A 37 -9.37 -4.51 -10.16
C HIS A 37 -8.84 -3.44 -11.13
N ARG A 38 -7.62 -3.63 -11.62
CA ARG A 38 -6.93 -2.62 -12.46
C ARG A 38 -7.12 -2.80 -13.96
N GLY A 39 -7.60 -3.94 -14.38
CA GLY A 39 -7.82 -4.20 -15.79
C GLY A 39 -8.41 -5.57 -15.98
N GLU A 40 -8.69 -5.93 -17.22
CA GLU A 40 -9.22 -7.25 -17.54
C GLU A 40 -8.20 -8.29 -17.10
N ASN A 41 -8.65 -9.24 -16.27
CA ASN A 41 -7.80 -10.30 -15.74
C ASN A 41 -6.58 -9.77 -14.97
N TYR A 42 -6.71 -8.59 -14.35
CA TYR A 42 -5.60 -8.01 -13.61
C TYR A 42 -6.08 -7.41 -12.30
N TRP A 43 -5.74 -8.09 -11.20
CA TRP A 43 -6.06 -7.69 -9.84
C TRP A 43 -4.76 -7.49 -9.08
N VAL A 44 -4.72 -6.49 -8.22
CA VAL A 44 -3.51 -6.13 -7.46
C VAL A 44 -3.87 -5.91 -6.00
N ILE A 45 -3.03 -6.43 -5.10
CA ILE A 45 -3.06 -6.09 -3.69
C ILE A 45 -1.85 -5.22 -3.40
N SER A 46 -2.11 -4.06 -2.82
CA SER A 46 -1.07 -3.10 -2.44
C SER A 46 -1.11 -2.82 -0.95
N GLU A 47 0.05 -2.48 -0.39
CA GLU A 47 0.14 -2.04 1.00
C GLU A 47 0.10 -0.50 0.99
N ALA A 48 -0.83 0.07 1.77
CA ALA A 48 -1.18 1.49 1.65
C ALA A 48 -0.15 2.46 2.23
N LYS A 49 0.59 2.07 3.26
CA LYS A 49 1.59 2.98 3.86
C LYS A 49 2.77 3.24 2.94
N THR A 50 3.20 2.21 2.21
CA THR A 50 4.32 2.28 1.28
C THR A 50 3.87 2.54 -0.15
N GLY A 51 2.60 2.25 -0.46
CA GLY A 51 2.08 2.33 -1.82
C GLY A 51 2.63 1.27 -2.75
N LEU A 52 3.26 0.22 -2.22
CA LEU A 52 3.89 -0.81 -3.03
C LEU A 52 2.98 -2.02 -3.23
N LYS A 53 3.12 -2.65 -4.39
CA LYS A 53 2.41 -3.87 -4.71
C LYS A 53 2.92 -5.02 -3.85
N VAL A 54 2.00 -5.77 -3.26
CA VAL A 54 2.30 -6.98 -2.50
C VAL A 54 2.24 -8.21 -3.41
N CYS A 55 1.14 -8.32 -4.18
CA CYS A 55 0.97 -9.42 -5.13
C CYS A 55 -0.07 -9.05 -6.18
N GLU A 56 -0.19 -9.89 -7.20
CA GLU A 56 -1.12 -9.69 -8.29
C GLU A 56 -1.61 -11.03 -8.83
N GLY A 57 -2.72 -11.00 -9.55
CA GLY A 57 -3.29 -12.21 -10.16
C GLY A 57 -4.33 -11.89 -11.21
N CYS A 58 -4.83 -12.93 -11.88
CA CYS A 58 -5.81 -12.81 -12.96
C CYS A 58 -7.23 -12.62 -12.46
N THR A 59 -7.52 -13.09 -11.25
CA THR A 59 -8.83 -12.97 -10.62
C THR A 59 -8.66 -12.49 -9.19
N ARG A 60 -9.74 -11.98 -8.59
CA ARG A 60 -9.74 -11.59 -7.19
C ARG A 60 -9.36 -12.77 -6.30
N LYS A 61 -9.95 -13.92 -6.55
CA LYS A 61 -9.69 -15.14 -5.78
C LYS A 61 -8.22 -15.56 -5.85
N ALA A 62 -7.67 -15.62 -7.06
CA ALA A 62 -6.27 -16.01 -7.26
C ALA A 62 -5.31 -15.05 -6.56
N THR A 63 -5.63 -13.76 -6.58
CA THR A 63 -4.80 -12.74 -5.95
C THR A 63 -4.80 -12.89 -4.44
N ILE A 64 -5.96 -13.18 -3.85
CA ILE A 64 -6.08 -13.42 -2.41
C ILE A 64 -5.35 -14.71 -2.01
N GLU A 65 -5.44 -15.75 -2.85
CA GLU A 65 -4.70 -16.99 -2.61
C GLU A 65 -3.19 -16.74 -2.60
N MET A 66 -2.72 -15.89 -3.52
CA MET A 66 -1.30 -15.50 -3.56
C MET A 66 -0.89 -14.78 -2.26
N LEU A 67 -1.74 -13.88 -1.75
CA LEU A 67 -1.49 -13.21 -0.49
C LEU A 67 -1.39 -14.23 0.66
N ASN A 68 -2.30 -15.19 0.70
CA ASN A 68 -2.29 -16.22 1.74
C ASN A 68 -1.01 -17.05 1.70
N GLU A 69 -0.52 -17.36 0.50
CA GLU A 69 0.76 -18.07 0.34
C GLU A 69 1.92 -17.25 0.90
N LEU A 70 1.92 -15.94 0.66
CA LEU A 70 2.94 -15.05 1.22
C LEU A 70 2.88 -15.03 2.74
N PHE A 71 1.68 -15.04 3.32
CA PHE A 71 1.51 -15.08 4.77
C PHE A 71 1.96 -16.41 5.38
N GLU A 72 1.93 -17.49 4.61
CA GLU A 72 2.49 -18.77 5.06
C GLU A 72 4.01 -18.76 5.05
N GLN A 73 4.62 -18.03 4.10
CA GLN A 73 6.07 -17.98 3.96
C GLN A 73 6.72 -16.98 4.91
N TYR A 74 6.03 -15.88 5.22
CA TYR A 74 6.58 -14.76 5.98
C TYR A 74 5.65 -14.39 7.11
N ASN A 75 6.22 -14.09 8.28
CA ASN A 75 5.42 -13.68 9.44
C ASN A 75 5.13 -12.16 9.42
N ALA A 76 4.30 -11.70 10.35
CA ALA A 76 3.92 -10.30 10.45
C ALA A 76 5.13 -9.38 10.68
N GLU A 77 6.09 -9.85 11.47
CA GLU A 77 7.30 -9.09 11.76
C GLU A 77 8.10 -8.79 10.49
N PHE A 78 8.21 -9.78 9.59
CA PHE A 78 8.88 -9.60 8.31
C PHE A 78 8.23 -8.48 7.50
N PHE A 79 6.90 -8.50 7.38
CA PHE A 79 6.18 -7.47 6.63
C PHE A 79 6.34 -6.09 7.26
N ASN A 80 6.26 -6.01 8.57
CA ASN A 80 6.43 -4.73 9.28
C ASN A 80 7.85 -4.17 9.12
N GLU A 81 8.85 -5.02 9.12
CA GLU A 81 10.24 -4.61 8.88
C GLU A 81 10.42 -4.07 7.45
N GLN A 82 9.82 -4.73 6.46
CA GLN A 82 9.89 -4.28 5.08
C GLN A 82 9.16 -2.93 4.91
N ILE A 83 8.01 -2.79 5.54
CA ILE A 83 7.25 -1.53 5.49
C ILE A 83 8.07 -0.38 6.06
N LYS A 84 8.68 -0.56 7.23
CA LYS A 84 9.54 0.46 7.85
C LYS A 84 10.70 0.83 6.93
N LYS A 85 11.33 -0.15 6.33
CA LYS A 85 12.45 0.05 5.43
C LYS A 85 12.06 0.88 4.21
N PHE A 86 10.92 0.57 3.59
CA PHE A 86 10.45 1.30 2.42
C PHE A 86 9.96 2.70 2.77
N ILE A 87 9.33 2.89 3.92
CA ILE A 87 8.94 4.23 4.40
C ILE A 87 10.17 5.10 4.58
N LYS A 88 11.23 4.54 5.15
CA LYS A 88 12.49 5.26 5.33
C LYS A 88 13.11 5.66 3.99
N LYS A 89 12.99 4.81 2.99
CA LYS A 89 13.58 5.03 1.67
C LYS A 89 12.77 5.99 0.80
N PHE A 90 11.46 5.84 0.78
CA PHE A 90 10.58 6.55 -0.16
C PHE A 90 9.58 7.49 0.50
N GLY A 91 9.43 7.42 1.82
CA GLY A 91 8.46 8.21 2.54
C GLY A 91 7.13 7.48 2.75
N LEU A 92 6.31 8.08 3.59
CA LEU A 92 4.99 7.56 3.95
C LEU A 92 3.94 8.09 2.98
N SER A 93 2.95 7.25 2.64
CA SER A 93 1.84 7.64 1.76
C SER A 93 1.16 8.92 2.23
N PRO A 94 0.73 9.80 1.30
CA PRO A 94 -0.01 11.02 1.65
C PRO A 94 -1.27 10.75 2.47
N LEU A 95 -1.87 9.56 2.36
CA LEU A 95 -3.02 9.18 3.15
C LEU A 95 -2.73 9.24 4.65
N TYR A 96 -1.56 8.79 5.03
CA TYR A 96 -1.12 8.74 6.44
C TYR A 96 -0.36 9.99 6.85
N SER A 97 0.45 10.54 5.94
CA SER A 97 1.24 11.74 6.22
C SER A 97 0.35 12.94 6.54
N LYS A 98 -0.80 13.07 5.89
CA LYS A 98 -1.73 14.15 6.17
C LYS A 98 -2.24 14.12 7.61
N GLU A 99 -2.48 12.91 8.12
CA GLU A 99 -2.94 12.75 9.50
C GLU A 99 -1.85 13.05 10.51
N VAL A 100 -0.62 12.68 10.17
CA VAL A 100 0.53 12.88 11.05
C VAL A 100 1.05 14.31 11.00
N LEU A 101 1.13 14.90 9.80
CA LEU A 101 1.72 16.21 9.60
C LEU A 101 0.79 17.38 9.90
N TYR A 102 -0.52 17.15 9.83
CA TYR A 102 -1.50 18.21 10.03
C TYR A 102 -1.35 18.95 11.37
N PRO A 103 -1.22 18.25 12.51
CA PRO A 103 -1.00 18.92 13.77
C PRO A 103 0.32 19.70 13.82
N ILE A 104 1.35 19.22 13.15
CA ILE A 104 2.65 19.88 13.08
C ILE A 104 2.57 21.18 12.28
N LEU A 105 1.88 21.13 11.15
CA LEU A 105 1.66 22.29 10.29
C LEU A 105 0.86 23.37 11.02
N ASN A 106 -0.14 22.96 11.79
CA ASN A 106 -0.94 23.90 12.58
C ASN A 106 -0.09 24.62 13.63
N LYS A 107 0.89 23.95 14.20
CA LYS A 107 1.81 24.57 15.18
C LYS A 107 2.73 25.56 14.51
N GLU A 108 3.14 25.30 13.29
CA GLU A 108 4.02 26.20 12.54
C GLU A 108 3.28 27.46 12.10
N ASP A 109 1.99 27.35 11.85
CA ASP A 109 1.16 28.48 11.44
C ASP A 109 0.85 29.43 12.59
N GLU A 110 1.07 29.01 13.79
CA GLU A 110 0.93 29.83 14.98
C GLU A 110 2.12 30.78 15.18
#